data_1033eee567cf04fbdf96795e79fa278e
#
_entry.id   1033eee567cf04fbdf96795e79fa278e
#
_cell.length_a   1.000
_cell.length_b   1.000
_cell.length_c   1.000
_cell.angle_alpha   90.00
_cell.angle_beta   90.00
_cell.angle_gamma   90.00
#
_symmetry.space_group_name_H-M   'P 1'
#
loop_
_entity.id
_entity.type
_entity.pdbx_description
1 polymer ?
#
loop_
_entity_poly.entity_id
_entity_poly.type
_entity_poly.pdbx_seq_one_letter_code
_entity_poly.pdbx_strand_id
1 'polypeptide(L)'
;MIYSSINTQQTLLQKFLNFDFVLLFCLFLLGIIGSLAMYSTDGGELLFHSKSHISKFLIFFPMMIILSFFNIRFWHYTAYMFYVITLILLIWASLYGVKASGSQRWVDLYFINLQPSELMKIAIIACLAKYYHRVQLDKVNSSQNLMSALVIIILPMMLVISQPDLGTSILIVLSGLVVIWLTGLNIKFFLYSFFSLLISAPFAISFLQDYQKLRILTFLNPDRDPLGAGYQIIPVSYTHLTLPTTPYV
;
A
#
# COMPACT_ATOMS: atom_id res chain seq x y z
N MET A 1 21.50 20.79 -13.86
CA MET A 1 21.57 20.76 -15.34
C MET A 1 20.66 19.70 -15.99
N ILE A 2 20.20 18.68 -15.30
CA ILE A 2 19.30 17.62 -15.84
C ILE A 2 17.84 18.11 -16.05
N TYR A 3 17.42 19.18 -15.37
CA TYR A 3 16.04 19.70 -15.42
C TYR A 3 15.71 20.55 -16.67
N SER A 4 16.72 21.01 -17.42
CA SER A 4 16.49 21.82 -18.62
C SER A 4 16.05 21.03 -19.85
N SER A 5 16.32 19.72 -19.88
CA SER A 5 15.97 18.85 -21.00
C SER A 5 14.53 18.25 -20.91
N ILE A 6 13.88 18.34 -19.74
CA ILE A 6 12.51 17.83 -19.55
C ILE A 6 11.45 18.88 -19.92
N ASN A 7 11.87 20.03 -20.44
CA ASN A 7 11.01 21.19 -20.65
C ASN A 7 10.30 21.24 -22.02
N THR A 8 10.35 20.19 -22.81
CA THR A 8 9.46 20.04 -23.94
C THR A 8 8.05 19.77 -23.42
N GLN A 9 7.19 20.77 -23.52
CA GLN A 9 5.73 20.56 -23.30
C GLN A 9 5.25 19.56 -24.32
N GLN A 10 5.25 18.27 -23.94
CA GLN A 10 4.68 17.22 -24.77
C GLN A 10 3.19 17.53 -24.99
N THR A 11 2.77 17.54 -26.24
CA THR A 11 1.35 17.62 -26.58
C THR A 11 0.60 16.41 -26.05
N LEU A 12 -0.71 16.52 -25.86
CA LEU A 12 -1.53 15.38 -25.41
C LEU A 12 -1.37 14.16 -26.31
N LEU A 13 -1.24 14.37 -27.62
CA LEU A 13 -1.01 13.30 -28.60
C LEU A 13 0.34 12.60 -28.36
N GLN A 14 1.40 13.36 -28.10
CA GLN A 14 2.73 12.80 -27.80
C GLN A 14 2.72 12.01 -26.49
N LYS A 15 2.01 12.48 -25.48
CA LYS A 15 1.85 11.74 -24.23
C LYS A 15 1.11 10.43 -24.47
N PHE A 16 0.05 10.43 -25.26
CA PHE A 16 -0.70 9.22 -25.59
C PHE A 16 0.14 8.21 -26.38
N LEU A 17 0.92 8.66 -27.34
CA LEU A 17 1.83 7.79 -28.12
C LEU A 17 2.98 7.21 -27.28
N ASN A 18 3.34 7.87 -26.19
CA ASN A 18 4.37 7.40 -25.26
C ASN A 18 3.82 6.44 -24.18
N PHE A 19 2.55 6.07 -24.23
CA PHE A 19 2.01 5.05 -23.33
C PHE A 19 2.63 3.68 -23.59
N ASP A 20 2.91 2.98 -22.53
CA ASP A 20 3.19 1.54 -22.60
C ASP A 20 1.87 0.77 -22.79
N PHE A 21 1.52 0.56 -24.06
CA PHE A 21 0.29 -0.16 -24.42
C PHE A 21 0.31 -1.62 -23.97
N VAL A 22 1.50 -2.24 -23.84
CA VAL A 22 1.63 -3.60 -23.32
C VAL A 22 1.22 -3.65 -21.87
N LEU A 23 1.72 -2.70 -21.06
CA LEU A 23 1.33 -2.58 -19.65
C LEU A 23 -0.16 -2.32 -19.50
N LEU A 24 -0.73 -1.39 -20.29
CA LEU A 24 -2.17 -1.10 -20.25
C LEU A 24 -3.01 -2.32 -20.61
N PHE A 25 -2.59 -3.07 -21.63
CA PHE A 25 -3.27 -4.29 -22.04
C PHE A 25 -3.20 -5.37 -20.96
N CYS A 26 -2.03 -5.58 -20.33
CA CYS A 26 -1.88 -6.51 -19.21
C CYS A 26 -2.77 -6.14 -18.02
N LEU A 27 -2.84 -4.85 -17.65
CA LEU A 27 -3.73 -4.37 -16.57
C LEU A 27 -5.20 -4.57 -16.93
N PHE A 28 -5.60 -4.34 -18.18
CA PHE A 28 -6.95 -4.59 -18.65
C PHE A 28 -7.31 -6.07 -18.58
N LEU A 29 -6.41 -6.96 -19.03
CA LEU A 29 -6.62 -8.41 -18.93
C LEU A 29 -6.74 -8.87 -17.48
N LEU A 30 -5.91 -8.35 -16.56
CA LEU A 30 -6.03 -8.64 -15.14
C LEU A 30 -7.39 -8.21 -14.57
N GLY A 31 -7.91 -7.08 -15.01
CA GLY A 31 -9.26 -6.63 -14.64
C GLY A 31 -10.36 -7.56 -15.15
N ILE A 32 -10.24 -8.09 -16.37
CA ILE A 32 -11.18 -9.09 -16.92
C ILE A 32 -11.09 -10.39 -16.13
N ILE A 33 -9.87 -10.91 -15.89
CA ILE A 33 -9.66 -12.15 -15.13
C ILE A 33 -10.24 -12.01 -13.71
N GLY A 34 -9.99 -10.87 -13.04
CA GLY A 34 -10.57 -10.57 -11.74
C GLY A 34 -12.10 -10.54 -11.78
N SER A 35 -12.69 -9.97 -12.84
CA SER A 35 -14.16 -9.94 -13.01
C SER A 35 -14.74 -11.32 -13.23
N LEU A 36 -14.09 -12.18 -13.99
CA LEU A 36 -14.48 -13.58 -14.20
C LEU A 36 -14.36 -14.41 -12.91
N ALA A 37 -13.30 -14.19 -12.13
CA ALA A 37 -13.13 -14.83 -10.84
C ALA A 37 -14.27 -14.46 -9.87
N MET A 38 -14.62 -13.15 -9.78
CA MET A 38 -15.74 -12.70 -8.94
C MET A 38 -17.09 -13.22 -9.45
N TYR A 39 -17.29 -13.33 -10.76
CA TYR A 39 -18.48 -13.94 -11.35
C TYR A 39 -18.59 -15.43 -10.97
N SER A 40 -17.47 -16.15 -10.96
CA SER A 40 -17.43 -17.54 -10.52
C SER A 40 -17.76 -17.70 -9.04
N THR A 41 -17.25 -16.80 -8.17
CA THR A 41 -17.56 -16.82 -6.73
C THR A 41 -19.02 -16.49 -6.42
N ASP A 42 -19.68 -15.71 -7.27
CA ASP A 42 -21.11 -15.40 -7.18
C ASP A 42 -22.02 -16.53 -7.76
N GLY A 43 -21.45 -17.71 -8.07
CA GLY A 43 -22.19 -18.86 -8.56
C GLY A 43 -22.58 -18.81 -10.03
N GLY A 44 -21.94 -17.97 -10.84
CA GLY A 44 -22.24 -17.78 -12.25
C GLY A 44 -23.37 -16.77 -12.52
N GLU A 45 -23.71 -15.97 -11.53
CA GLU A 45 -24.66 -14.86 -11.65
C GLU A 45 -23.97 -13.53 -11.35
N LEU A 46 -24.48 -12.44 -11.92
CA LEU A 46 -24.00 -11.09 -11.63
C LEU A 46 -24.62 -10.60 -10.33
N LEU A 47 -24.02 -11.01 -9.17
CA LEU A 47 -24.47 -10.61 -7.85
C LEU A 47 -23.60 -9.44 -7.29
N PHE A 48 -23.55 -9.34 -5.98
CA PHE A 48 -22.93 -8.19 -5.30
C PHE A 48 -21.43 -8.07 -5.58
N HIS A 49 -20.66 -9.17 -5.51
CA HIS A 49 -19.20 -9.14 -5.63
C HIS A 49 -18.76 -8.82 -7.06
N SER A 50 -19.35 -9.49 -8.06
CA SER A 50 -19.06 -9.26 -9.48
C SER A 50 -19.47 -7.86 -9.92
N LYS A 51 -20.67 -7.39 -9.57
CA LYS A 51 -21.10 -6.02 -9.87
C LYS A 51 -20.19 -4.96 -9.24
N SER A 52 -19.83 -5.15 -7.96
CA SER A 52 -18.94 -4.24 -7.24
C SER A 52 -17.54 -4.19 -7.87
N HIS A 53 -16.98 -5.34 -8.28
CA HIS A 53 -15.68 -5.40 -8.91
C HIS A 53 -15.69 -4.72 -10.28
N ILE A 54 -16.66 -5.07 -11.15
CA ILE A 54 -16.78 -4.48 -12.49
C ILE A 54 -16.96 -2.97 -12.41
N SER A 55 -17.85 -2.47 -11.55
CA SER A 55 -18.09 -1.03 -11.43
C SER A 55 -16.84 -0.29 -10.95
N LYS A 56 -16.11 -0.83 -9.98
CA LYS A 56 -14.84 -0.25 -9.53
C LYS A 56 -13.80 -0.26 -10.65
N PHE A 57 -13.68 -1.36 -11.39
CA PHE A 57 -12.75 -1.44 -12.51
C PHE A 57 -13.07 -0.40 -13.58
N LEU A 58 -14.35 -0.26 -13.95
CA LEU A 58 -14.79 0.72 -14.94
C LEU A 58 -14.56 2.18 -14.51
N ILE A 59 -14.51 2.47 -13.24
CA ILE A 59 -14.20 3.80 -12.69
C ILE A 59 -12.69 4.02 -12.58
N PHE A 60 -11.98 3.10 -11.95
CA PHE A 60 -10.58 3.31 -11.60
C PHE A 60 -9.62 3.12 -12.77
N PHE A 61 -9.94 2.25 -13.73
CA PHE A 61 -9.08 2.05 -14.90
C PHE A 61 -8.99 3.30 -15.79
N PRO A 62 -10.10 3.95 -16.19
CA PRO A 62 -10.02 5.24 -16.89
C PRO A 62 -9.41 6.35 -16.03
N MET A 63 -9.70 6.37 -14.72
CA MET A 63 -9.11 7.36 -13.81
C MET A 63 -7.57 7.23 -13.76
N MET A 64 -7.04 6.02 -13.75
CA MET A 64 -5.60 5.77 -13.84
C MET A 64 -5.01 6.37 -15.14
N ILE A 65 -5.68 6.16 -16.28
CA ILE A 65 -5.26 6.74 -17.57
C ILE A 65 -5.28 8.27 -17.50
N ILE A 66 -6.34 8.88 -16.96
CA ILE A 66 -6.45 10.34 -16.81
C ILE A 66 -5.31 10.88 -15.91
N LEU A 67 -5.04 10.23 -14.78
CA LEU A 67 -3.99 10.63 -13.85
C LEU A 67 -2.59 10.56 -14.49
N SER A 68 -2.35 9.66 -15.44
CA SER A 68 -1.07 9.53 -16.13
C SER A 68 -0.76 10.71 -17.09
N PHE A 69 -1.78 11.48 -17.49
CA PHE A 69 -1.57 12.70 -18.29
C PHE A 69 -1.03 13.88 -17.49
N PHE A 70 -1.14 13.83 -16.14
CA PHE A 70 -0.60 14.91 -15.31
C PHE A 70 0.93 14.91 -15.33
N ASN A 71 1.51 16.09 -15.41
CA ASN A 71 2.96 16.26 -15.41
C ASN A 71 3.54 15.95 -14.01
N ILE A 72 4.76 15.42 -13.99
CA ILE A 72 5.49 15.17 -12.73
C ILE A 72 5.60 16.43 -11.85
N ARG A 73 5.64 17.62 -12.45
CA ARG A 73 5.64 18.90 -11.74
C ARG A 73 4.37 19.11 -10.91
N PHE A 74 3.21 18.67 -11.42
CA PHE A 74 1.95 18.73 -10.69
C PHE A 74 2.05 17.89 -9.40
N TRP A 75 2.49 16.64 -9.51
CA TRP A 75 2.68 15.75 -8.38
C TRP A 75 3.70 16.30 -7.37
N HIS A 76 4.80 16.85 -7.86
CA HIS A 76 5.79 17.50 -7.01
C HIS A 76 5.21 18.73 -6.31
N TYR A 77 4.42 19.56 -6.97
CA TYR A 77 3.81 20.74 -6.37
C TYR A 77 2.81 20.37 -5.27
N THR A 78 1.95 19.40 -5.54
CA THR A 78 0.84 18.98 -4.65
C THR A 78 1.26 18.01 -3.56
N ALA A 79 2.48 17.48 -3.56
CA ALA A 79 2.92 16.39 -2.67
C ALA A 79 2.68 16.65 -1.16
N TYR A 80 3.05 17.83 -0.66
CA TYR A 80 2.81 18.17 0.77
C TYR A 80 1.33 18.34 1.08
N MET A 81 0.57 18.95 0.18
CA MET A 81 -0.87 19.10 0.34
C MET A 81 -1.56 17.70 0.34
N PHE A 82 -1.16 16.83 -0.57
CA PHE A 82 -1.67 15.46 -0.62
C PHE A 82 -1.35 14.68 0.65
N TYR A 83 -0.13 14.82 1.19
CA TYR A 83 0.25 14.22 2.47
C TYR A 83 -0.62 14.73 3.63
N VAL A 84 -0.81 16.04 3.74
CA VAL A 84 -1.63 16.64 4.82
C VAL A 84 -3.09 16.22 4.70
N ILE A 85 -3.67 16.23 3.49
CA ILE A 85 -5.05 15.79 3.27
C ILE A 85 -5.22 14.32 3.68
N THR A 86 -4.31 13.45 3.24
CA THR A 86 -4.39 12.01 3.61
C THR A 86 -4.17 11.80 5.10
N LEU A 87 -3.35 12.61 5.76
CA LEU A 87 -3.17 12.56 7.20
C LEU A 87 -4.46 12.95 7.94
N ILE A 88 -5.15 14.01 7.50
CA ILE A 88 -6.45 14.42 8.05
C ILE A 88 -7.48 13.32 7.85
N LEU A 89 -7.54 12.70 6.66
CA LEU A 89 -8.43 11.57 6.40
C LEU A 89 -8.13 10.35 7.28
N LEU A 90 -6.84 10.10 7.59
CA LEU A 90 -6.43 9.05 8.51
C LEU A 90 -6.94 9.30 9.93
N ILE A 91 -6.80 10.55 10.41
CA ILE A 91 -7.34 10.97 11.72
C ILE A 91 -8.85 10.86 11.73
N TRP A 92 -9.51 11.32 10.66
CA TRP A 92 -10.96 11.20 10.51
C TRP A 92 -11.43 9.75 10.56
N ALA A 93 -10.76 8.84 9.81
CA ALA A 93 -11.08 7.42 9.81
C ALA A 93 -10.89 6.78 11.19
N SER A 94 -9.90 7.22 11.96
CA SER A 94 -9.66 6.74 13.32
C SER A 94 -10.77 7.15 14.30
N LEU A 95 -11.36 8.34 14.13
CA LEU A 95 -12.37 8.89 15.04
C LEU A 95 -13.80 8.51 14.62
N TYR A 96 -14.10 8.58 13.32
CA TYR A 96 -15.45 8.48 12.77
C TYR A 96 -15.62 7.41 11.71
N GLY A 97 -14.58 6.62 11.43
CA GLY A 97 -14.60 5.60 10.37
C GLY A 97 -15.57 4.46 10.64
N VAL A 98 -15.96 3.76 9.58
CA VAL A 98 -16.80 2.58 9.64
C VAL A 98 -16.01 1.41 10.24
N LYS A 99 -16.62 0.72 11.20
CA LYS A 99 -16.05 -0.49 11.79
C LYS A 99 -16.27 -1.68 10.84
N ALA A 100 -15.18 -2.23 10.33
CA ALA A 100 -15.19 -3.46 9.55
C ALA A 100 -14.15 -4.43 10.13
N SER A 101 -14.56 -5.68 10.36
CA SER A 101 -13.69 -6.74 10.91
C SER A 101 -12.95 -6.34 12.20
N GLY A 102 -13.62 -5.63 13.09
CA GLY A 102 -13.07 -5.25 14.39
C GLY A 102 -12.18 -4.01 14.42
N SER A 103 -12.01 -3.30 13.31
CA SER A 103 -11.21 -2.07 13.25
C SER A 103 -11.89 -0.95 12.48
N GLN A 104 -11.58 0.28 12.86
CA GLN A 104 -12.12 1.51 12.28
C GLN A 104 -11.09 2.08 11.28
N ARG A 105 -11.22 1.75 9.98
CA ARG A 105 -10.19 2.06 8.95
C ARG A 105 -10.75 2.69 7.70
N TRP A 106 -12.09 2.68 7.53
CA TRP A 106 -12.75 3.03 6.28
C TRP A 106 -13.53 4.32 6.43
N VAL A 107 -13.42 5.17 5.43
CA VAL A 107 -14.28 6.36 5.25
C VAL A 107 -15.32 6.00 4.20
N ASP A 108 -16.58 6.03 4.59
CA ASP A 108 -17.69 5.82 3.67
C ASP A 108 -17.93 7.11 2.85
N LEU A 109 -17.80 6.98 1.54
CA LEU A 109 -18.07 8.05 0.57
C LEU A 109 -19.37 7.78 -0.21
N TYR A 110 -20.32 7.06 0.39
CA TYR A 110 -21.60 6.66 -0.21
C TYR A 110 -21.46 5.61 -1.32
N PHE A 111 -20.57 5.80 -2.27
CA PHE A 111 -20.36 4.91 -3.43
C PHE A 111 -19.18 3.97 -3.24
N ILE A 112 -18.20 4.38 -2.46
CA ILE A 112 -16.93 3.66 -2.28
C ILE A 112 -16.46 3.84 -0.84
N ASN A 113 -16.07 2.73 -0.22
CA ASN A 113 -15.34 2.77 1.03
C ASN A 113 -13.87 3.07 0.74
N LEU A 114 -13.41 4.24 1.15
CA LEU A 114 -12.03 4.67 1.00
C LEU A 114 -11.23 4.29 2.24
N GLN A 115 -10.07 3.64 2.04
CA GLN A 115 -9.11 3.42 3.11
C GLN A 115 -7.97 4.45 3.02
N PRO A 116 -7.91 5.45 3.90
CA PRO A 116 -6.92 6.53 3.80
C PRO A 116 -5.46 6.04 3.91
N SER A 117 -5.21 4.95 4.59
CA SER A 117 -3.88 4.36 4.70
C SER A 117 -3.31 3.86 3.36
N GLU A 118 -4.17 3.49 2.40
CA GLU A 118 -3.75 3.15 1.04
C GLU A 118 -3.21 4.37 0.30
N LEU A 119 -3.91 5.50 0.42
CA LEU A 119 -3.46 6.78 -0.15
C LEU A 119 -2.19 7.29 0.55
N MET A 120 -2.05 7.05 1.86
CA MET A 120 -0.91 7.50 2.65
C MET A 120 0.41 6.88 2.17
N LYS A 121 0.42 5.63 1.70
CA LYS A 121 1.62 5.00 1.13
C LYS A 121 2.16 5.80 -0.06
N ILE A 122 1.26 6.24 -0.94
CA ILE A 122 1.62 7.07 -2.10
C ILE A 122 2.02 8.48 -1.67
N ALA A 123 1.29 9.05 -0.72
CA ALA A 123 1.52 10.40 -0.22
C ALA A 123 2.90 10.54 0.46
N ILE A 124 3.33 9.54 1.23
CA ILE A 124 4.66 9.50 1.87
C ILE A 124 5.76 9.49 0.81
N ILE A 125 5.63 8.65 -0.22
CA ILE A 125 6.62 8.58 -1.31
C ILE A 125 6.75 9.95 -1.98
N ALA A 126 5.63 10.57 -2.35
CA ALA A 126 5.63 11.90 -2.99
C ALA A 126 6.19 13.00 -2.06
N CYS A 127 5.82 12.97 -0.78
CA CYS A 127 6.26 13.93 0.23
C CYS A 127 7.77 13.83 0.45
N LEU A 128 8.31 12.63 0.66
CA LEU A 128 9.73 12.40 0.87
C LEU A 128 10.55 12.71 -0.38
N ALA A 129 10.06 12.34 -1.57
CA ALA A 129 10.71 12.67 -2.83
C ALA A 129 10.84 14.19 -2.99
N LYS A 130 9.78 14.96 -2.67
CA LYS A 130 9.82 16.42 -2.68
C LYS A 130 10.74 16.98 -1.60
N TYR A 131 10.76 16.40 -0.41
CA TYR A 131 11.63 16.81 0.69
C TYR A 131 13.09 16.67 0.29
N TYR A 132 13.51 15.47 -0.12
CA TYR A 132 14.89 15.21 -0.49
C TYR A 132 15.35 15.90 -1.78
N HIS A 133 14.42 16.23 -2.68
CA HIS A 133 14.74 17.05 -3.85
C HIS A 133 15.33 18.43 -3.48
N ARG A 134 15.03 18.95 -2.29
CA ARG A 134 15.55 20.23 -1.79
C ARG A 134 16.82 20.09 -0.93
N VAL A 135 17.12 18.87 -0.50
CA VAL A 135 18.29 18.60 0.34
C VAL A 135 19.53 18.47 -0.54
N GLN A 136 20.58 19.17 -0.16
CA GLN A 136 21.89 19.05 -0.84
C GLN A 136 22.48 17.65 -0.59
N LEU A 137 23.17 17.09 -1.58
CA LEU A 137 23.70 15.73 -1.53
C LEU A 137 24.65 15.49 -0.36
N ASP A 138 25.46 16.47 -0.01
CA ASP A 138 26.38 16.44 1.14
C ASP A 138 25.65 16.42 2.50
N LYS A 139 24.40 16.91 2.54
CA LYS A 139 23.58 16.98 3.77
C LYS A 139 22.57 15.85 3.91
N VAL A 140 22.49 14.94 2.95
CA VAL A 140 21.56 13.79 3.02
C VAL A 140 21.79 12.97 4.28
N ASN A 141 23.06 12.75 4.66
CA ASN A 141 23.45 11.99 5.85
C ASN A 141 23.37 12.80 7.17
N SER A 142 22.90 14.06 7.15
CA SER A 142 22.80 14.82 8.39
C SER A 142 21.68 14.28 9.27
N SER A 143 21.90 14.23 10.57
CA SER A 143 20.93 13.74 11.55
C SER A 143 19.62 14.56 11.52
N GLN A 144 19.69 15.84 11.24
CA GLN A 144 18.52 16.72 11.16
C GLN A 144 17.61 16.33 9.98
N ASN A 145 18.18 16.10 8.79
CA ASN A 145 17.39 15.72 7.61
C ASN A 145 16.81 14.32 7.75
N LEU A 146 17.57 13.41 8.35
CA LEU A 146 17.08 12.07 8.65
C LEU A 146 15.94 12.11 9.66
N MET A 147 16.07 12.89 10.74
CA MET A 147 15.01 13.03 11.75
C MET A 147 13.71 13.59 11.13
N SER A 148 13.82 14.59 10.27
CA SER A 148 12.67 15.17 9.57
C SER A 148 11.98 14.13 8.68
N ALA A 149 12.74 13.31 7.94
CA ALA A 149 12.19 12.24 7.11
C ALA A 149 11.55 11.14 7.95
N LEU A 150 12.15 10.78 9.08
CA LEU A 150 11.57 9.81 10.01
C LEU A 150 10.26 10.32 10.62
N VAL A 151 10.15 11.59 10.96
CA VAL A 151 8.88 12.18 11.45
C VAL A 151 7.78 12.04 10.40
N ILE A 152 8.08 12.30 9.11
CA ILE A 152 7.11 12.13 8.01
C ILE A 152 6.59 10.67 7.93
N ILE A 153 7.44 9.69 8.25
CA ILE A 153 7.06 8.26 8.21
C ILE A 153 6.35 7.83 9.51
N ILE A 154 6.92 8.20 10.66
CA ILE A 154 6.46 7.69 11.97
C ILE A 154 5.08 8.25 12.32
N LEU A 155 4.78 9.49 11.98
CA LEU A 155 3.52 10.11 12.33
C LEU A 155 2.31 9.36 11.74
N PRO A 156 2.21 9.07 10.42
CA PRO A 156 1.11 8.26 9.90
C PRO A 156 1.20 6.79 10.33
N MET A 157 2.41 6.22 10.50
CA MET A 157 2.58 4.88 11.04
C MET A 157 1.89 4.72 12.40
N MET A 158 2.12 5.63 13.34
CA MET A 158 1.51 5.59 14.67
C MET A 158 -0.01 5.67 14.62
N LEU A 159 -0.57 6.50 13.73
CA LEU A 159 -2.01 6.58 13.50
C LEU A 159 -2.58 5.26 12.96
N VAL A 160 -1.88 4.58 12.05
CA VAL A 160 -2.34 3.29 11.49
C VAL A 160 -2.21 2.15 12.49
N ILE A 161 -1.18 2.16 13.33
CA ILE A 161 -1.05 1.20 14.44
C ILE A 161 -2.20 1.34 15.42
N SER A 162 -2.63 2.56 15.73
CA SER A 162 -3.78 2.79 16.63
C SER A 162 -5.10 2.27 16.05
N GLN A 163 -5.19 2.06 14.72
CA GLN A 163 -6.33 1.45 14.01
C GLN A 163 -6.24 -0.08 13.91
N PRO A 164 -5.57 -0.79 14.81
CA PRO A 164 -5.02 -2.14 14.78
C PRO A 164 -4.67 -2.70 13.39
N ASP A 165 -3.95 -1.93 12.56
CA ASP A 165 -3.51 -2.34 11.22
C ASP A 165 -1.99 -2.41 11.10
N LEU A 166 -1.42 -3.46 11.67
CA LEU A 166 0.02 -3.67 11.72
C LEU A 166 0.61 -3.89 10.31
N GLY A 167 -0.11 -4.62 9.45
CA GLY A 167 0.36 -4.90 8.08
C GLY A 167 0.54 -3.63 7.26
N THR A 168 -0.45 -2.76 7.25
CA THR A 168 -0.39 -1.50 6.50
C THR A 168 0.63 -0.54 7.12
N SER A 169 0.78 -0.52 8.45
CA SER A 169 1.79 0.30 9.13
C SER A 169 3.22 -0.09 8.72
N ILE A 170 3.51 -1.38 8.60
CA ILE A 170 4.80 -1.88 8.10
C ILE A 170 5.02 -1.45 6.64
N LEU A 171 4.01 -1.56 5.78
CA LEU A 171 4.12 -1.12 4.38
C LEU A 171 4.38 0.38 4.26
N ILE A 172 3.78 1.20 5.11
CA ILE A 172 4.04 2.65 5.20
C ILE A 172 5.51 2.91 5.53
N VAL A 173 6.05 2.23 6.54
CA VAL A 173 7.46 2.38 6.93
C VAL A 173 8.37 1.93 5.80
N LEU A 174 8.12 0.74 5.23
CA LEU A 174 8.95 0.20 4.15
C LEU A 174 8.96 1.13 2.93
N SER A 175 7.80 1.66 2.52
CA SER A 175 7.73 2.60 1.38
C SER A 175 8.55 3.87 1.64
N GLY A 176 8.50 4.41 2.85
CA GLY A 176 9.32 5.56 3.23
C GLY A 176 10.82 5.24 3.30
N LEU A 177 11.19 4.10 3.88
CA LEU A 177 12.59 3.66 3.96
C LEU A 177 13.20 3.42 2.59
N VAL A 178 12.44 2.88 1.63
CA VAL A 178 12.90 2.71 0.24
C VAL A 178 13.24 4.07 -0.39
N VAL A 179 12.40 5.10 -0.18
CA VAL A 179 12.70 6.44 -0.69
C VAL A 179 13.98 6.99 -0.05
N ILE A 180 14.13 6.86 1.27
CA ILE A 180 15.35 7.30 1.98
C ILE A 180 16.57 6.55 1.46
N TRP A 181 16.46 5.26 1.21
CA TRP A 181 17.56 4.47 0.64
C TRP A 181 17.97 4.97 -0.75
N LEU A 182 17.01 5.27 -1.61
CA LEU A 182 17.26 5.78 -2.97
C LEU A 182 17.92 7.18 -2.98
N THR A 183 17.85 7.93 -1.88
CA THR A 183 18.57 9.23 -1.77
C THR A 183 20.06 9.09 -1.55
N GLY A 184 20.59 7.86 -1.38
CA GLY A 184 22.01 7.62 -1.14
C GLY A 184 22.41 7.71 0.33
N LEU A 185 21.47 7.53 1.27
CA LEU A 185 21.80 7.42 2.69
C LEU A 185 22.75 6.23 2.93
N ASN A 186 23.70 6.40 3.87
CA ASN A 186 24.69 5.38 4.17
C ASN A 186 24.04 4.06 4.56
N ILE A 187 24.44 2.98 3.89
CA ILE A 187 23.92 1.61 4.13
C ILE A 187 24.06 1.16 5.59
N LYS A 188 25.06 1.67 6.31
CA LYS A 188 25.27 1.38 7.72
C LYS A 188 24.04 1.73 8.58
N PHE A 189 23.31 2.81 8.21
CA PHE A 189 22.08 3.18 8.89
C PHE A 189 21.03 2.06 8.80
N PHE A 190 20.83 1.48 7.61
CA PHE A 190 19.87 0.39 7.41
C PHE A 190 20.31 -0.88 8.11
N LEU A 191 21.60 -1.19 8.10
CA LEU A 191 22.14 -2.34 8.83
C LEU A 191 21.93 -2.18 10.35
N TYR A 192 22.27 -1.02 10.92
CA TYR A 192 22.03 -0.80 12.35
C TYR A 192 20.54 -0.81 12.69
N SER A 193 19.68 -0.23 11.87
CA SER A 193 18.23 -0.27 12.05
C SER A 193 17.70 -1.70 11.98
N PHE A 194 18.17 -2.51 11.02
CA PHE A 194 17.79 -3.91 10.87
C PHE A 194 18.20 -4.75 12.09
N PHE A 195 19.45 -4.64 12.53
CA PHE A 195 19.91 -5.38 13.69
C PHE A 195 19.23 -4.91 14.98
N SER A 196 19.00 -3.61 15.13
CA SER A 196 18.22 -3.07 16.26
C SER A 196 16.80 -3.64 16.27
N LEU A 197 16.13 -3.71 15.12
CA LEU A 197 14.80 -4.31 15.00
C LEU A 197 14.82 -5.80 15.36
N LEU A 198 15.82 -6.54 14.88
CA LEU A 198 15.96 -7.96 15.15
C LEU A 198 16.16 -8.24 16.66
N ILE A 199 16.99 -7.44 17.32
CA ILE A 199 17.24 -7.55 18.77
C ILE A 199 15.99 -7.14 19.56
N SER A 200 15.26 -6.13 19.12
CA SER A 200 14.03 -5.67 19.79
C SER A 200 12.79 -6.53 19.50
N ALA A 201 12.82 -7.38 18.46
CA ALA A 201 11.68 -8.18 18.04
C ALA A 201 11.08 -9.06 19.15
N PRO A 202 11.85 -9.82 19.96
CA PRO A 202 11.30 -10.62 21.05
C PRO A 202 10.56 -9.76 22.07
N PHE A 203 11.09 -8.57 22.35
CA PHE A 203 10.46 -7.61 23.25
C PHE A 203 9.21 -6.99 22.65
N ALA A 204 9.25 -6.63 21.36
CA ALA A 204 8.10 -6.08 20.63
C ALA A 204 6.92 -7.06 20.57
N ILE A 205 7.17 -8.38 20.49
CA ILE A 205 6.12 -9.41 20.50
C ILE A 205 5.29 -9.37 21.78
N SER A 206 5.87 -9.01 22.93
CA SER A 206 5.14 -8.90 24.20
C SER A 206 4.08 -7.81 24.18
N PHE A 207 4.27 -6.74 23.41
CA PHE A 207 3.32 -5.63 23.26
C PHE A 207 2.25 -5.85 22.18
N LEU A 208 2.34 -6.92 21.39
CA LEU A 208 1.32 -7.25 20.40
C LEU A 208 0.00 -7.60 21.09
N GLN A 209 -1.10 -7.23 20.45
CA GLN A 209 -2.43 -7.66 20.86
C GLN A 209 -2.63 -9.16 20.58
N ASP A 210 -3.52 -9.80 21.32
CA ASP A 210 -3.70 -11.26 21.26
C ASP A 210 -4.06 -11.75 19.85
N TYR A 211 -4.89 -11.01 19.11
CA TYR A 211 -5.20 -11.36 17.72
C TYR A 211 -3.98 -11.28 16.77
N GLN A 212 -3.01 -10.39 17.05
CA GLN A 212 -1.77 -10.28 16.27
C GLN A 212 -0.84 -11.45 16.57
N LYS A 213 -0.71 -11.81 17.86
CA LYS A 213 0.03 -13.01 18.30
C LYS A 213 -0.58 -14.27 17.68
N LEU A 214 -1.92 -14.37 17.70
CA LEU A 214 -2.61 -15.50 17.12
C LEU A 214 -2.32 -15.63 15.61
N ARG A 215 -2.32 -14.53 14.86
CA ARG A 215 -1.97 -14.55 13.42
C ARG A 215 -0.56 -15.05 13.17
N ILE A 216 0.43 -14.61 13.97
CA ILE A 216 1.82 -15.10 13.86
C ILE A 216 1.89 -16.60 14.15
N LEU A 217 1.24 -17.05 15.21
CA LEU A 217 1.22 -18.46 15.58
C LEU A 217 0.51 -19.33 14.55
N THR A 218 -0.61 -18.86 14.00
CA THR A 218 -1.35 -19.57 12.94
C THR A 218 -0.58 -19.60 11.62
N PHE A 219 0.19 -18.55 11.31
CA PHE A 219 1.06 -18.56 10.14
C PHE A 219 2.17 -19.62 10.26
N LEU A 220 2.73 -19.80 11.46
CA LEU A 220 3.76 -20.81 11.73
C LEU A 220 3.17 -22.23 11.83
N ASN A 221 1.95 -22.35 12.32
CA ASN A 221 1.25 -23.64 12.45
C ASN A 221 -0.25 -23.43 12.14
N PRO A 222 -0.67 -23.57 10.87
CA PRO A 222 -2.06 -23.37 10.46
C PRO A 222 -3.06 -24.35 11.09
N ASP A 223 -2.62 -25.57 11.43
CA ASP A 223 -3.47 -26.62 11.99
C ASP A 223 -3.95 -26.33 13.41
N ARG A 224 -3.36 -25.30 14.07
CA ARG A 224 -3.74 -24.90 15.42
C ARG A 224 -5.13 -24.29 15.53
N ASP A 225 -5.57 -23.59 14.48
CA ASP A 225 -6.90 -22.93 14.42
C ASP A 225 -7.50 -23.07 13.01
N PRO A 226 -7.94 -24.29 12.64
CA PRO A 226 -8.39 -24.58 11.28
C PRO A 226 -9.69 -23.89 10.90
N LEU A 227 -10.54 -23.51 11.86
CA LEU A 227 -11.82 -22.84 11.63
C LEU A 227 -11.78 -21.31 11.80
N GLY A 228 -10.68 -20.78 12.37
CA GLY A 228 -10.47 -19.34 12.59
C GLY A 228 -9.43 -18.76 11.64
N ALA A 229 -8.31 -18.31 12.19
CA ALA A 229 -7.26 -17.64 11.41
C ALA A 229 -6.58 -18.56 10.37
N GLY A 230 -6.59 -19.88 10.56
CA GLY A 230 -6.08 -20.89 9.62
C GLY A 230 -7.02 -21.24 8.48
N TYR A 231 -8.30 -20.87 8.57
CA TYR A 231 -9.33 -21.26 7.59
C TYR A 231 -8.99 -20.92 6.13
N GLN A 232 -8.29 -19.82 5.88
CA GLN A 232 -7.90 -19.43 4.51
C GLN A 232 -6.60 -20.12 4.06
N ILE A 233 -5.70 -20.49 4.98
CA ILE A 233 -4.39 -21.07 4.68
C ILE A 233 -4.50 -22.54 4.32
N ILE A 234 -5.30 -23.28 5.08
CA ILE A 234 -5.45 -24.73 4.94
C ILE A 234 -5.99 -25.11 3.55
N PRO A 235 -7.14 -24.57 3.05
CA PRO A 235 -7.63 -24.89 1.71
C PRO A 235 -6.61 -24.57 0.62
N VAL A 236 -5.91 -23.45 0.71
CA VAL A 236 -4.87 -23.07 -0.27
C VAL A 236 -3.73 -24.09 -0.26
N SER A 237 -3.28 -24.52 0.92
CA SER A 237 -2.24 -25.55 1.03
C SER A 237 -2.68 -26.88 0.40
N TYR A 238 -3.92 -27.32 0.64
CA TYR A 238 -4.43 -28.53 0.02
C TYR A 238 -4.63 -28.43 -1.48
N THR A 239 -5.11 -27.30 -1.99
CA THR A 239 -5.43 -27.14 -3.41
C THR A 239 -4.20 -26.83 -4.29
N HIS A 240 -3.19 -26.17 -3.73
CA HIS A 240 -2.04 -25.68 -4.51
C HIS A 240 -0.72 -26.38 -4.17
N LEU A 241 -0.55 -26.93 -2.97
CA LEU A 241 0.72 -27.54 -2.54
C LEU A 241 0.67 -29.07 -2.52
N THR A 242 -0.52 -29.70 -2.51
CA THR A 242 -0.65 -31.14 -2.65
C THR A 242 -0.99 -31.48 -4.09
N LEU A 243 -0.31 -32.49 -4.64
CA LEU A 243 -0.74 -33.10 -5.91
C LEU A 243 -2.18 -33.63 -5.74
N PRO A 244 -3.07 -33.50 -6.75
CA PRO A 244 -4.41 -34.05 -6.70
C PRO A 244 -4.34 -35.58 -6.77
N THR A 245 -3.98 -36.20 -5.65
CA THR A 245 -3.89 -37.65 -5.49
C THR A 245 -5.07 -38.22 -4.72
N THR A 246 -6.10 -37.43 -4.45
CA THR A 246 -7.34 -37.95 -3.88
C THR A 246 -8.08 -38.72 -4.97
N PRO A 247 -8.17 -40.08 -4.89
CA PRO A 247 -9.13 -40.79 -5.70
C PRO A 247 -10.51 -40.27 -5.30
N TYR A 248 -11.29 -39.87 -6.28
CA TYR A 248 -12.71 -39.65 -6.10
C TYR A 248 -13.32 -41.00 -5.65
N VAL A 249 -13.68 -41.13 -4.39
CA VAL A 249 -14.52 -42.20 -3.88
C VAL A 249 -15.93 -41.68 -3.79
#